data_347a7cfad770d5812099bac22100cb71
#
_entry.id   347a7cfad770d5812099bac22100cb71
#
_cell.length_a   1.000
_cell.length_b   1.000
_cell.length_c   1.000
_cell.angle_alpha   90.00
_cell.angle_beta   90.00
_cell.angle_gamma   90.00
#
_symmetry.space_group_name_H-M   'P 1'
#
loop_
_entity.id
_entity.type
_entity.pdbx_description
1 polymer ?
#
loop_
_entity_poly.entity_id
_entity_poly.type
_entity_poly.pdbx_seq_one_letter_code
_entity_poly.pdbx_strand_id
1 'polypeptide(L)'
;QPSLYPCRFENGFVPMIEDLEERVNEKTVAILYNFPSNPTGGNVTPEERDELLAFAERNDLWVITDEVYDRIVYDCEHVSFLGAGYDKVIMINSFSKTFAMTGWRIGYILSENLEAMSHITKMQYYVTACSNDAMQYAVLEAMEKAPDYPAKMCQEFKARRDLICERLNAMEGVSCHIPTGAFYVFPKVDVPGMNSEEIAMALLEGGVLCSPGSAFGEAGEGHLRFAYTIGREDISRGMDRVEKVLAELRGQ
;
A
#
# COMPACT_ATOMS: atom_id res chain seq x y z
N GLN A 1 11.48 -13.44 -14.00
CA GLN A 1 12.20 -12.73 -12.96
C GLN A 1 11.59 -11.34 -12.83
N PRO A 2 11.22 -10.86 -11.63
CA PRO A 2 10.69 -9.51 -11.46
C PRO A 2 11.78 -8.46 -11.75
N SER A 3 11.37 -7.36 -12.38
CA SER A 3 12.15 -6.13 -12.54
C SER A 3 11.47 -5.06 -11.70
N LEU A 4 12.22 -4.42 -10.80
CA LEU A 4 11.67 -3.41 -9.90
C LEU A 4 11.79 -2.02 -10.53
N TYR A 5 10.76 -1.21 -10.39
CA TYR A 5 10.76 0.21 -10.71
C TYR A 5 10.67 1.04 -9.42
N PRO A 6 11.34 2.20 -9.35
CA PRO A 6 11.30 3.03 -8.16
C PRO A 6 9.98 3.80 -8.07
N CYS A 7 9.46 3.94 -6.85
CA CYS A 7 8.43 4.91 -6.51
C CYS A 7 9.09 5.94 -5.59
N ARG A 8 9.33 7.15 -6.09
CA ARG A 8 10.18 8.13 -5.43
C ARG A 8 9.40 9.01 -4.45
N PHE A 9 10.04 9.39 -3.35
CA PHE A 9 9.49 10.31 -2.37
C PHE A 9 9.06 11.63 -3.01
N GLU A 10 9.89 12.19 -3.89
CA GLU A 10 9.68 13.48 -4.56
C GLU A 10 8.44 13.49 -5.46
N ASN A 11 7.99 12.32 -5.92
CA ASN A 11 6.82 12.14 -6.78
C ASN A 11 5.62 11.51 -6.03
N GLY A 12 5.53 11.66 -4.71
CA GLY A 12 4.45 11.09 -3.91
C GLY A 12 4.35 9.57 -3.98
N PHE A 13 5.43 8.90 -4.37
CA PHE A 13 5.54 7.45 -4.56
C PHE A 13 4.70 6.88 -5.72
N VAL A 14 4.31 7.70 -6.69
CA VAL A 14 3.71 7.23 -7.95
C VAL A 14 4.85 6.87 -8.92
N PRO A 15 4.75 5.77 -9.71
CA PRO A 15 5.75 5.44 -10.72
C PRO A 15 5.84 6.53 -11.79
N MET A 16 7.05 6.86 -12.20
CA MET A 16 7.28 7.72 -13.36
C MET A 16 7.35 6.88 -14.64
N ILE A 17 6.78 7.37 -15.72
CA ILE A 17 6.76 6.64 -17.00
C ILE A 17 8.17 6.37 -17.49
N GLU A 18 9.10 7.33 -17.33
CA GLU A 18 10.51 7.18 -17.70
C GLU A 18 11.18 6.01 -16.97
N ASP A 19 10.91 5.84 -15.68
CA ASP A 19 11.43 4.72 -14.88
C ASP A 19 10.87 3.37 -15.35
N LEU A 20 9.63 3.35 -15.84
CA LEU A 20 9.01 2.15 -16.42
C LEU A 20 9.59 1.83 -17.81
N GLU A 21 9.81 2.86 -18.65
CA GLU A 21 10.40 2.69 -19.98
C GLU A 21 11.83 2.14 -19.93
N GLU A 22 12.61 2.48 -18.93
CA GLU A 22 13.95 1.91 -18.71
C GLU A 22 13.93 0.42 -18.36
N ARG A 23 12.80 -0.12 -17.89
CA ARG A 23 12.71 -1.48 -17.37
C ARG A 23 11.93 -2.43 -18.26
N VAL A 24 11.09 -1.89 -19.14
CA VAL A 24 10.33 -2.71 -20.08
C VAL A 24 11.25 -3.24 -21.20
N ASN A 25 11.03 -4.48 -21.60
CA ASN A 25 11.73 -5.11 -22.73
C ASN A 25 10.82 -6.19 -23.36
N GLU A 26 11.29 -6.82 -24.42
CA GLU A 26 10.57 -7.86 -25.18
C GLU A 26 10.10 -9.08 -24.37
N LYS A 27 10.64 -9.28 -23.16
CA LYS A 27 10.25 -10.37 -22.24
C LYS A 27 9.29 -9.91 -21.16
N THR A 28 9.01 -8.62 -21.09
CA THR A 28 8.06 -8.08 -20.10
C THR A 28 6.65 -8.42 -20.55
N VAL A 29 5.89 -9.08 -19.69
CA VAL A 29 4.53 -9.55 -20.01
C VAL A 29 3.45 -8.92 -19.11
N ALA A 30 3.85 -8.37 -17.97
CA ALA A 30 2.91 -7.77 -17.02
C ALA A 30 3.60 -6.70 -16.18
N ILE A 31 2.79 -5.78 -15.67
CA ILE A 31 3.16 -4.83 -14.63
C ILE A 31 2.21 -5.00 -13.45
N LEU A 32 2.76 -4.91 -12.23
CA LEU A 32 1.97 -4.96 -11.01
C LEU A 32 1.95 -3.59 -10.36
N TYR A 33 0.76 -3.05 -10.12
CA TYR A 33 0.52 -1.84 -9.35
C TYR A 33 -0.17 -2.18 -8.02
N ASN A 34 0.12 -1.41 -6.98
CA ASN A 34 -0.57 -1.51 -5.69
C ASN A 34 -0.98 -0.11 -5.23
N PHE A 35 -2.27 0.23 -5.42
CA PHE A 35 -2.83 1.52 -5.03
C PHE A 35 -4.23 1.35 -4.41
N PRO A 36 -4.47 2.01 -3.26
CA PRO A 36 -3.51 2.69 -2.38
C PRO A 36 -2.37 1.78 -1.91
N SER A 37 -1.16 2.32 -1.81
CA SER A 37 0.07 1.54 -1.73
C SER A 37 0.45 1.10 -0.30
N ASN A 38 0.93 -0.09 -0.18
CA ASN A 38 1.80 -0.54 0.91
C ASN A 38 3.23 -0.67 0.33
N PRO A 39 4.24 0.07 0.82
CA PRO A 39 4.34 0.68 2.16
C PRO A 39 3.99 2.17 2.25
N THR A 40 3.79 2.88 1.16
CA THR A 40 3.91 4.32 1.09
C THR A 40 2.66 5.10 1.48
N GLY A 41 1.48 4.45 1.38
CA GLY A 41 0.20 5.13 1.51
C GLY A 41 -0.14 6.06 0.33
N GLY A 42 0.67 6.04 -0.74
CA GLY A 42 0.42 6.78 -1.97
C GLY A 42 -0.78 6.23 -2.73
N ASN A 43 -1.42 7.09 -3.52
CA ASN A 43 -2.52 6.75 -4.41
C ASN A 43 -2.30 7.46 -5.73
N VAL A 44 -3.03 7.07 -6.77
CA VAL A 44 -2.98 7.69 -8.10
C VAL A 44 -4.19 8.59 -8.32
N THR A 45 -4.00 9.66 -9.09
CA THR A 45 -5.08 10.45 -9.67
C THR A 45 -5.66 9.73 -10.89
N PRO A 46 -6.84 10.14 -11.41
CA PRO A 46 -7.36 9.61 -12.67
C PRO A 46 -6.39 9.78 -13.85
N GLU A 47 -5.71 10.93 -13.91
CA GLU A 47 -4.75 11.25 -14.96
C GLU A 47 -3.52 10.34 -14.88
N GLU A 48 -2.95 10.16 -13.69
CA GLU A 48 -1.80 9.26 -13.48
C GLU A 48 -2.18 7.80 -13.79
N ARG A 49 -3.38 7.34 -13.38
CA ARG A 49 -3.89 6.01 -13.74
C ARG A 49 -3.98 5.85 -15.26
N ASP A 50 -4.50 6.86 -15.97
CA ASP A 50 -4.65 6.81 -17.43
C ASP A 50 -3.29 6.78 -18.13
N GLU A 51 -2.30 7.52 -17.65
CA GLU A 51 -0.92 7.46 -18.16
C GLU A 51 -0.29 6.07 -17.95
N LEU A 52 -0.47 5.48 -16.76
CA LEU A 52 0.03 4.14 -16.45
C LEU A 52 -0.66 3.06 -17.29
N LEU A 53 -1.97 3.19 -17.57
CA LEU A 53 -2.68 2.29 -18.49
C LEU A 53 -2.22 2.47 -19.94
N ALA A 54 -2.05 3.70 -20.40
CA ALA A 54 -1.54 3.97 -21.74
C ALA A 54 -0.11 3.42 -21.94
N PHE A 55 0.71 3.46 -20.89
CA PHE A 55 2.03 2.78 -20.90
C PHE A 55 1.87 1.26 -21.06
N ALA A 56 0.99 0.63 -20.31
CA ALA A 56 0.75 -0.80 -20.39
C ALA A 56 0.20 -1.22 -21.76
N GLU A 57 -0.75 -0.45 -22.30
CA GLU A 57 -1.40 -0.71 -23.60
C GLU A 57 -0.39 -0.64 -24.75
N ARG A 58 0.43 0.43 -24.84
CA ARG A 58 1.42 0.58 -25.91
C ARG A 58 2.53 -0.47 -25.90
N ASN A 59 2.76 -1.11 -24.74
CA ASN A 59 3.71 -2.21 -24.56
C ASN A 59 3.07 -3.59 -24.51
N ASP A 60 1.76 -3.68 -24.75
CA ASP A 60 0.96 -4.92 -24.75
C ASP A 60 1.04 -5.71 -23.43
N LEU A 61 1.15 -5.02 -22.28
CA LEU A 61 1.33 -5.63 -20.95
C LEU A 61 0.01 -5.91 -20.27
N TRP A 62 -0.05 -7.04 -19.53
CA TRP A 62 -1.07 -7.22 -18.50
C TRP A 62 -0.84 -6.27 -17.34
N VAL A 63 -1.91 -5.67 -16.84
CA VAL A 63 -1.89 -4.90 -15.59
C VAL A 63 -2.50 -5.74 -14.50
N ILE A 64 -1.70 -6.07 -13.49
CA ILE A 64 -2.18 -6.69 -12.26
C ILE A 64 -2.24 -5.58 -11.22
N THR A 65 -3.45 -5.25 -10.75
CA THR A 65 -3.63 -4.18 -9.76
C THR A 65 -4.12 -4.76 -8.44
N ASP A 66 -3.38 -4.48 -7.36
CA ASP A 66 -3.77 -4.80 -5.99
C ASP A 66 -4.44 -3.57 -5.39
N GLU A 67 -5.77 -3.63 -5.26
CA GLU A 67 -6.62 -2.53 -4.79
C GLU A 67 -7.23 -2.84 -3.41
N VAL A 68 -6.54 -3.63 -2.57
CA VAL A 68 -7.08 -4.08 -1.26
C VAL A 68 -7.37 -2.94 -0.28
N TYR A 69 -6.84 -1.74 -0.53
CA TYR A 69 -7.08 -0.54 0.28
C TYR A 69 -8.11 0.43 -0.32
N ASP A 70 -8.89 0.01 -1.32
CA ASP A 70 -9.87 0.82 -2.06
C ASP A 70 -10.85 1.60 -1.18
N ARG A 71 -11.17 1.10 0.02
CA ARG A 71 -12.06 1.72 1.01
C ARG A 71 -11.33 2.49 2.11
N ILE A 72 -10.01 2.56 2.04
CA ILE A 72 -9.18 3.31 2.98
C ILE A 72 -8.43 4.38 2.16
N VAL A 73 -9.18 5.40 1.78
CA VAL A 73 -8.70 6.58 1.04
C VAL A 73 -9.09 7.85 1.77
N TYR A 74 -8.23 8.86 1.74
CA TYR A 74 -8.35 10.09 2.50
C TYR A 74 -8.30 11.29 1.58
N ASP A 75 -9.31 12.17 1.73
CA ASP A 75 -9.37 13.45 1.04
C ASP A 75 -9.41 13.36 -0.51
N CYS A 76 -9.65 12.16 -1.05
CA CYS A 76 -9.82 11.86 -2.47
C CYS A 76 -10.75 10.66 -2.64
N GLU A 77 -11.08 10.33 -3.89
CA GLU A 77 -11.78 9.10 -4.24
C GLU A 77 -10.78 8.03 -4.67
N HIS A 78 -11.15 6.75 -4.51
CA HIS A 78 -10.37 5.65 -5.07
C HIS A 78 -10.48 5.64 -6.59
N VAL A 79 -9.37 5.45 -7.26
CA VAL A 79 -9.28 5.36 -8.71
C VAL A 79 -8.90 3.93 -9.09
N SER A 80 -9.87 3.15 -9.56
CA SER A 80 -9.63 1.79 -10.03
C SER A 80 -9.01 1.76 -11.42
N PHE A 81 -8.15 0.77 -11.66
CA PHE A 81 -7.64 0.46 -12.99
C PHE A 81 -8.65 -0.37 -13.81
N LEU A 82 -9.54 -1.10 -13.14
CA LEU A 82 -10.60 -1.88 -13.80
C LEU A 82 -11.66 -0.95 -14.37
N GLY A 83 -12.15 -1.26 -15.57
CA GLY A 83 -13.21 -0.48 -16.24
C GLY A 83 -12.73 0.82 -16.89
N ALA A 84 -11.41 1.02 -17.01
CA ALA A 84 -10.83 2.22 -17.62
C ALA A 84 -10.53 2.08 -19.13
N GLY A 85 -11.12 1.08 -19.78
CA GLY A 85 -11.05 0.92 -21.25
C GLY A 85 -9.92 0.02 -21.76
N TYR A 86 -9.11 -0.54 -20.90
CA TYR A 86 -8.07 -1.52 -21.24
C TYR A 86 -8.47 -2.92 -20.71
N ASP A 87 -8.60 -3.91 -21.58
CA ASP A 87 -9.14 -5.23 -21.25
C ASP A 87 -8.13 -6.18 -20.59
N LYS A 88 -6.82 -5.89 -20.65
CA LYS A 88 -5.76 -6.67 -19.99
C LYS A 88 -5.53 -6.24 -18.53
N VAL A 89 -6.59 -5.88 -17.80
CA VAL A 89 -6.52 -5.56 -16.38
C VAL A 89 -7.05 -6.71 -15.55
N ILE A 90 -6.28 -7.12 -14.54
CA ILE A 90 -6.65 -8.08 -13.51
C ILE A 90 -6.61 -7.37 -12.16
N MET A 91 -7.76 -7.08 -11.59
CA MET A 91 -7.88 -6.43 -10.30
C MET A 91 -7.99 -7.47 -9.19
N ILE A 92 -7.17 -7.30 -8.15
CA ILE A 92 -7.17 -8.12 -6.93
C ILE A 92 -7.69 -7.27 -5.79
N ASN A 93 -8.64 -7.78 -5.03
CA ASN A 93 -9.14 -7.12 -3.84
C ASN A 93 -9.47 -8.13 -2.72
N SER A 94 -9.72 -7.63 -1.51
CA SER A 94 -9.91 -8.46 -0.34
C SER A 94 -10.80 -7.78 0.70
N PHE A 95 -11.57 -8.57 1.43
CA PHE A 95 -12.33 -8.12 2.59
C PHE A 95 -11.45 -7.93 3.84
N SER A 96 -10.18 -8.34 3.77
CA SER A 96 -9.20 -8.22 4.86
C SER A 96 -9.06 -6.81 5.40
N LYS A 97 -9.10 -5.80 4.50
CA LYS A 97 -8.91 -4.39 4.87
C LYS A 97 -10.24 -3.66 4.99
N THR A 98 -11.12 -3.87 4.03
CA THR A 98 -12.45 -3.22 3.96
C THR A 98 -13.30 -3.47 5.20
N PHE A 99 -13.27 -4.70 5.75
CA PHE A 99 -14.06 -5.09 6.94
C PHE A 99 -13.19 -5.55 8.13
N ALA A 100 -11.89 -5.25 8.13
CA ALA A 100 -10.94 -5.70 9.16
C ALA A 100 -10.92 -7.24 9.36
N MET A 101 -11.13 -8.00 8.27
CA MET A 101 -11.26 -9.46 8.25
C MET A 101 -9.95 -10.16 7.84
N THR A 102 -8.79 -9.70 8.30
CA THR A 102 -7.48 -10.20 7.86
C THR A 102 -7.29 -11.71 8.10
N GLY A 103 -7.74 -12.23 9.25
CA GLY A 103 -7.65 -13.64 9.62
C GLY A 103 -8.60 -14.57 8.85
N TRP A 104 -9.61 -14.02 8.17
CA TRP A 104 -10.66 -14.79 7.50
C TRP A 104 -10.23 -15.33 6.14
N ARG A 105 -9.14 -14.79 5.57
CA ARG A 105 -8.50 -15.25 4.32
C ARG A 105 -9.44 -15.31 3.13
N ILE A 106 -10.15 -14.22 2.84
CA ILE A 106 -11.11 -14.12 1.73
C ILE A 106 -10.87 -12.85 0.92
N GLY A 107 -10.93 -13.00 -0.40
CA GLY A 107 -10.77 -11.93 -1.39
C GLY A 107 -11.35 -12.36 -2.72
N TYR A 108 -11.18 -11.53 -3.72
CA TYR A 108 -11.70 -11.76 -5.06
C TYR A 108 -10.80 -11.17 -6.13
N ILE A 109 -10.95 -11.68 -7.35
CA ILE A 109 -10.29 -11.19 -8.56
C ILE A 109 -11.37 -10.79 -9.55
N LEU A 110 -11.20 -9.66 -10.22
CA LEU A 110 -12.08 -9.18 -11.28
C LEU A 110 -11.25 -8.84 -12.52
N SER A 111 -11.81 -9.10 -13.70
CA SER A 111 -11.30 -8.65 -14.99
C SER A 111 -12.45 -8.61 -16.00
N GLU A 112 -12.39 -7.69 -16.95
CA GLU A 112 -13.31 -7.67 -18.09
C GLU A 112 -12.92 -8.71 -19.16
N ASN A 113 -11.69 -9.25 -19.10
CA ASN A 113 -11.20 -10.29 -19.98
C ASN A 113 -11.69 -11.67 -19.53
N LEU A 114 -12.77 -12.15 -20.16
CA LEU A 114 -13.42 -13.41 -19.79
C LEU A 114 -12.55 -14.64 -20.06
N GLU A 115 -11.66 -14.59 -21.04
CA GLU A 115 -10.72 -15.69 -21.32
C GLU A 115 -9.71 -15.81 -20.18
N ALA A 116 -9.09 -14.70 -19.76
CA ALA A 116 -8.21 -14.66 -18.61
C ALA A 116 -8.91 -15.15 -17.33
N MET A 117 -10.15 -14.70 -17.08
CA MET A 117 -10.94 -15.14 -15.92
C MET A 117 -11.23 -16.64 -15.96
N SER A 118 -11.48 -17.24 -17.13
CA SER A 118 -11.64 -18.69 -17.28
C SER A 118 -10.40 -19.44 -16.84
N HIS A 119 -9.22 -18.99 -17.25
CA HIS A 119 -7.95 -19.59 -16.86
C HIS A 119 -7.64 -19.42 -15.37
N ILE A 120 -7.87 -18.21 -14.82
CA ILE A 120 -7.67 -17.91 -13.39
C ILE A 120 -8.58 -18.79 -12.54
N THR A 121 -9.87 -18.90 -12.89
CA THR A 121 -10.84 -19.75 -12.19
C THR A 121 -10.41 -21.22 -12.18
N LYS A 122 -9.94 -21.71 -13.32
CA LYS A 122 -9.42 -23.08 -13.43
C LYS A 122 -8.19 -23.29 -12.54
N MET A 123 -7.26 -22.34 -12.53
CA MET A 123 -6.06 -22.43 -11.66
C MET A 123 -6.44 -22.38 -10.19
N GLN A 124 -7.36 -21.48 -9.80
CA GLN A 124 -7.86 -21.38 -8.43
C GLN A 124 -8.47 -22.71 -7.95
N TYR A 125 -9.22 -23.39 -8.80
CA TYR A 125 -9.78 -24.70 -8.49
C TYR A 125 -8.69 -25.74 -8.15
N TYR A 126 -7.58 -25.74 -8.90
CA TYR A 126 -6.48 -26.67 -8.64
C TYR A 126 -5.59 -26.27 -7.44
N VAL A 127 -5.54 -24.98 -7.09
CA VAL A 127 -4.73 -24.50 -5.96
C VAL A 127 -5.43 -24.67 -4.63
N THR A 128 -6.72 -24.32 -4.55
CA THR A 128 -7.46 -24.27 -3.28
C THR A 128 -8.84 -24.94 -3.32
N ALA A 129 -9.25 -25.51 -4.44
CA ALA A 129 -10.59 -26.03 -4.72
C ALA A 129 -11.69 -24.96 -4.65
N CYS A 130 -11.91 -24.34 -3.46
CA CYS A 130 -12.84 -23.24 -3.25
C CYS A 130 -12.41 -22.39 -2.03
N SER A 131 -12.95 -21.18 -1.92
CA SER A 131 -12.87 -20.40 -0.70
C SER A 131 -13.79 -21.01 0.38
N ASN A 132 -13.47 -20.76 1.66
CA ASN A 132 -14.26 -21.27 2.78
C ASN A 132 -15.70 -20.71 2.74
N ASP A 133 -16.70 -21.56 2.67
CA ASP A 133 -18.12 -21.19 2.55
C ASP A 133 -18.61 -20.34 3.72
N ALA A 134 -18.28 -20.72 4.96
CA ALA A 134 -18.69 -19.97 6.14
C ALA A 134 -18.18 -18.51 6.08
N MET A 135 -16.99 -18.30 5.55
CA MET A 135 -16.41 -16.96 5.39
C MET A 135 -17.10 -16.18 4.28
N GLN A 136 -17.54 -16.82 3.19
CA GLN A 136 -18.33 -16.18 2.14
C GLN A 136 -19.67 -15.67 2.68
N TYR A 137 -20.39 -16.47 3.46
CA TYR A 137 -21.62 -16.02 4.13
C TYR A 137 -21.38 -14.89 5.13
N ALA A 138 -20.29 -14.96 5.90
CA ALA A 138 -19.96 -13.91 6.85
C ALA A 138 -19.63 -12.57 6.15
N VAL A 139 -18.97 -12.61 5.01
CA VAL A 139 -18.71 -11.41 4.18
C VAL A 139 -20.02 -10.85 3.63
N LEU A 140 -20.92 -11.71 3.11
CA LEU A 140 -22.23 -11.27 2.63
C LEU A 140 -23.01 -10.56 3.75
N GLU A 141 -23.07 -11.16 4.94
CA GLU A 141 -23.70 -10.55 6.12
C GLU A 141 -23.06 -9.20 6.49
N ALA A 142 -21.72 -9.09 6.41
CA ALA A 142 -21.02 -7.83 6.68
C ALA A 142 -21.40 -6.74 5.68
N MET A 143 -21.46 -7.07 4.39
CA MET A 143 -21.86 -6.16 3.32
C MET A 143 -23.30 -5.68 3.47
N GLU A 144 -24.22 -6.57 3.83
CA GLU A 144 -25.64 -6.27 3.98
C GLU A 144 -25.98 -5.52 5.28
N LYS A 145 -25.37 -5.94 6.41
CA LYS A 145 -25.76 -5.43 7.74
C LYS A 145 -24.84 -4.35 8.28
N ALA A 146 -23.65 -4.18 7.73
CA ALA A 146 -22.69 -3.17 8.15
C ALA A 146 -22.09 -2.37 6.97
N PRO A 147 -22.91 -1.88 6.01
CA PRO A 147 -22.40 -1.17 4.82
C PRO A 147 -21.62 0.10 5.17
N ASP A 148 -21.92 0.74 6.30
CA ASP A 148 -21.26 1.96 6.77
C ASP A 148 -19.94 1.71 7.52
N TYR A 149 -19.61 0.46 7.84
CA TYR A 149 -18.43 0.14 8.63
C TYR A 149 -17.12 0.60 7.99
N PRO A 150 -16.90 0.38 6.68
CA PRO A 150 -15.67 0.85 6.04
C PRO A 150 -15.48 2.36 6.13
N ALA A 151 -16.55 3.14 5.92
CA ALA A 151 -16.50 4.59 6.01
C ALA A 151 -16.18 5.10 7.43
N LYS A 152 -16.79 4.49 8.45
CA LYS A 152 -16.50 4.81 9.86
C LYS A 152 -15.07 4.47 10.25
N MET A 153 -14.57 3.31 9.81
CA MET A 153 -13.19 2.90 10.02
C MET A 153 -12.20 3.84 9.32
N CYS A 154 -12.51 4.24 8.08
CA CYS A 154 -11.69 5.16 7.31
C CYS A 154 -11.56 6.54 7.99
N GLN A 155 -12.64 7.06 8.59
CA GLN A 155 -12.61 8.31 9.36
C GLN A 155 -11.66 8.23 10.56
N GLU A 156 -11.66 7.11 11.29
CA GLU A 156 -10.73 6.90 12.41
C GLU A 156 -9.29 6.77 11.90
N PHE A 157 -9.06 6.06 10.80
CA PHE A 157 -7.73 5.99 10.20
C PHE A 157 -7.22 7.34 9.71
N LYS A 158 -8.10 8.19 9.17
CA LYS A 158 -7.74 9.57 8.81
C LYS A 158 -7.23 10.35 10.01
N ALA A 159 -7.92 10.29 11.14
CA ALA A 159 -7.49 10.99 12.36
C ALA A 159 -6.16 10.43 12.90
N ARG A 160 -5.91 9.13 12.79
CA ARG A 160 -4.62 8.52 13.17
C ARG A 160 -3.50 8.93 12.21
N ARG A 161 -3.78 8.97 10.89
CA ARG A 161 -2.86 9.47 9.88
C ARG A 161 -2.42 10.90 10.18
N ASP A 162 -3.37 11.78 10.44
CA ASP A 162 -3.11 13.19 10.70
C ASP A 162 -2.20 13.34 11.92
N LEU A 163 -2.50 12.62 13.01
CA LEU A 163 -1.70 12.61 14.23
C LEU A 163 -0.25 12.11 13.98
N ILE A 164 -0.09 10.96 13.34
CA ILE A 164 1.26 10.39 13.14
C ILE A 164 2.09 11.24 12.19
N CYS A 165 1.47 11.80 11.13
CA CYS A 165 2.17 12.65 10.17
C CYS A 165 2.60 13.97 10.81
N GLU A 166 1.74 14.61 11.63
CA GLU A 166 2.07 15.81 12.40
C GLU A 166 3.28 15.55 13.30
N ARG A 167 3.25 14.46 14.08
CA ARG A 167 4.35 14.11 14.99
C ARG A 167 5.66 13.83 14.24
N LEU A 168 5.62 13.05 13.16
CA LEU A 168 6.81 12.72 12.38
C LEU A 168 7.43 13.97 11.73
N ASN A 169 6.61 14.84 11.13
CA ASN A 169 7.11 16.04 10.46
C ASN A 169 7.59 17.14 11.46
N ALA A 170 7.30 17.01 12.74
CA ALA A 170 7.85 17.87 13.77
C ALA A 170 9.25 17.44 14.24
N MET A 171 9.69 16.20 13.90
CA MET A 171 10.99 15.66 14.32
C MET A 171 12.10 16.13 13.37
N GLU A 172 13.25 16.53 13.91
CA GLU A 172 14.43 16.88 13.13
C GLU A 172 14.90 15.68 12.28
N GLY A 173 15.29 15.92 11.02
CA GLY A 173 15.78 14.90 10.08
C GLY A 173 14.72 13.88 9.67
N VAL A 174 13.44 14.15 9.89
CA VAL A 174 12.32 13.32 9.44
C VAL A 174 11.45 14.10 8.46
N SER A 175 11.10 13.47 7.35
CA SER A 175 10.17 14.03 6.36
C SER A 175 9.16 12.96 5.98
N CYS A 176 7.88 13.26 6.16
CA CYS A 176 6.79 12.33 5.90
C CYS A 176 5.79 12.93 4.92
N HIS A 177 5.58 12.30 3.77
CA HIS A 177 4.41 12.58 2.95
C HIS A 177 3.14 12.24 3.71
N ILE A 178 2.10 13.05 3.54
CA ILE A 178 0.78 12.75 4.09
C ILE A 178 0.13 11.72 3.16
N PRO A 179 -0.09 10.47 3.61
CA PRO A 179 -0.69 9.44 2.77
C PRO A 179 -2.11 9.80 2.36
N THR A 180 -2.47 9.44 1.13
CA THR A 180 -3.83 9.59 0.62
C THR A 180 -4.62 8.28 0.66
N GLY A 181 -3.99 7.18 1.11
CA GLY A 181 -4.66 5.90 1.30
C GLY A 181 -3.90 4.91 2.19
N ALA A 182 -4.44 3.70 2.34
CA ALA A 182 -3.97 2.64 3.21
C ALA A 182 -3.88 3.08 4.69
N PHE A 183 -3.09 2.40 5.51
CA PHE A 183 -2.87 2.76 6.93
C PHE A 183 -1.38 2.72 7.28
N TYR A 184 -0.54 3.19 6.35
CA TYR A 184 0.91 3.28 6.51
C TYR A 184 1.39 4.68 6.28
N VAL A 185 2.46 5.05 7.00
CA VAL A 185 3.33 6.18 6.67
C VAL A 185 4.71 5.64 6.32
N PHE A 186 5.38 6.31 5.39
CA PHE A 186 6.71 5.92 4.89
C PHE A 186 7.66 7.12 4.92
N PRO A 187 7.95 7.67 6.13
CA PRO A 187 8.83 8.81 6.28
C PRO A 187 10.26 8.49 5.86
N LYS A 188 10.91 9.47 5.25
CA LYS A 188 12.35 9.53 5.12
C LYS A 188 12.92 9.91 6.49
N VAL A 189 13.92 9.16 6.97
CA VAL A 189 14.56 9.37 8.27
C VAL A 189 16.06 9.46 8.06
N ASP A 190 16.63 10.62 8.32
CA ASP A 190 18.06 10.87 8.19
C ASP A 190 18.72 10.81 9.57
N VAL A 191 19.59 9.79 9.75
CA VAL A 191 20.50 9.67 10.89
C VAL A 191 21.90 9.45 10.32
N PRO A 192 22.84 10.37 10.53
CA PRO A 192 24.17 10.28 9.92
C PRO A 192 24.88 8.96 10.20
N GLY A 193 25.30 8.27 9.15
CA GLY A 193 26.06 7.03 9.23
C GLY A 193 25.27 5.77 9.53
N MET A 194 23.93 5.84 9.59
CA MET A 194 23.07 4.69 9.82
C MET A 194 22.15 4.41 8.60
N ASN A 195 21.93 3.13 8.32
CA ASN A 195 20.96 2.67 7.33
C ASN A 195 19.59 2.39 7.98
N SER A 196 18.56 2.12 7.14
CA SER A 196 17.17 1.93 7.61
C SER A 196 17.02 0.72 8.56
N GLU A 197 17.83 -0.34 8.40
CA GLU A 197 17.79 -1.52 9.29
C GLU A 197 18.34 -1.18 10.67
N GLU A 198 19.47 -0.49 10.74
CA GLU A 198 20.10 -0.07 12.00
C GLU A 198 19.18 0.86 12.78
N ILE A 199 18.53 1.81 12.10
CA ILE A 199 17.55 2.72 12.73
C ILE A 199 16.33 1.92 13.21
N ALA A 200 15.80 1.00 12.41
CA ALA A 200 14.66 0.17 12.79
C ALA A 200 14.97 -0.72 14.01
N MET A 201 16.19 -1.26 14.10
CA MET A 201 16.63 -2.04 15.26
C MET A 201 16.76 -1.19 16.52
N ALA A 202 17.32 0.02 16.44
CA ALA A 202 17.39 0.93 17.56
C ALA A 202 15.99 1.35 18.06
N LEU A 203 15.05 1.59 17.13
CA LEU A 203 13.65 1.85 17.48
C LEU A 203 12.99 0.64 18.15
N LEU A 204 13.28 -0.58 17.71
CA LEU A 204 12.77 -1.81 18.33
C LEU A 204 13.29 -1.95 19.78
N GLU A 205 14.56 -1.67 20.03
CA GLU A 205 15.14 -1.62 21.39
C GLU A 205 14.48 -0.52 22.24
N GLY A 206 14.10 0.61 21.63
CA GLY A 206 13.30 1.67 22.25
C GLY A 206 11.81 1.32 22.43
N GLY A 207 11.38 0.11 22.04
CA GLY A 207 10.01 -0.40 22.17
C GLY A 207 9.06 0.08 21.08
N VAL A 208 9.57 0.38 19.88
CA VAL A 208 8.76 0.72 18.70
C VAL A 208 9.07 -0.22 17.55
N LEU A 209 8.08 -0.99 17.13
CA LEU A 209 8.20 -1.89 15.97
C LEU A 209 7.85 -1.13 14.69
N CYS A 210 8.79 -1.06 13.75
CA CYS A 210 8.60 -0.58 12.39
C CYS A 210 9.29 -1.51 11.39
N SER A 211 9.05 -1.30 10.10
CA SER A 211 9.78 -2.03 9.05
C SER A 211 10.81 -1.11 8.42
N PRO A 212 12.07 -1.56 8.22
CA PRO A 212 13.06 -0.79 7.48
C PRO A 212 12.61 -0.65 6.01
N GLY A 213 12.94 0.46 5.39
CA GLY A 213 12.57 0.73 4.01
C GLY A 213 13.27 -0.18 3.01
N SER A 214 14.50 -0.62 3.31
CA SER A 214 15.26 -1.61 2.53
C SER A 214 14.49 -2.91 2.28
N ALA A 215 13.58 -3.31 3.18
CA ALA A 215 12.70 -4.47 3.01
C ALA A 215 11.72 -4.34 1.81
N PHE A 216 11.55 -3.14 1.27
CA PHE A 216 10.68 -2.84 0.11
C PHE A 216 11.47 -2.56 -1.18
N GLY A 217 12.77 -2.86 -1.19
CA GLY A 217 13.68 -2.66 -2.30
C GLY A 217 14.67 -1.52 -2.06
N GLU A 218 15.64 -1.38 -2.97
CA GLU A 218 16.73 -0.40 -2.84
C GLU A 218 16.23 1.05 -2.75
N ALA A 219 15.16 1.39 -3.48
CA ALA A 219 14.55 2.72 -3.46
C ALA A 219 13.89 3.07 -2.12
N GLY A 220 13.66 2.06 -1.26
CA GLY A 220 13.13 2.26 0.08
C GLY A 220 14.19 2.60 1.14
N GLU A 221 15.49 2.52 0.80
CA GLU A 221 16.54 2.85 1.75
C GLU A 221 16.43 4.31 2.23
N GLY A 222 16.75 4.54 3.50
CA GLY A 222 16.54 5.83 4.18
C GLY A 222 15.10 6.11 4.63
N HIS A 223 14.19 5.14 4.44
CA HIS A 223 12.80 5.25 4.88
C HIS A 223 12.48 4.20 5.97
N LEU A 224 11.41 4.47 6.73
CA LEU A 224 10.82 3.51 7.68
C LEU A 224 9.33 3.40 7.42
N ARG A 225 8.74 2.19 7.49
CA ARG A 225 7.30 2.03 7.44
C ARG A 225 6.71 1.88 8.83
N PHE A 226 5.78 2.76 9.18
CA PHE A 226 4.91 2.61 10.36
C PHE A 226 3.48 2.31 9.94
N ALA A 227 2.81 1.41 10.68
CA ALA A 227 1.38 1.16 10.54
C ALA A 227 0.62 1.84 11.69
N TYR A 228 -0.37 2.67 11.37
CA TYR A 228 -1.17 3.37 12.39
C TYR A 228 -2.50 2.65 12.69
N THR A 229 -2.42 1.32 12.83
CA THR A 229 -3.59 0.45 13.12
C THR A 229 -3.95 0.36 14.59
N ILE A 230 -3.19 1.01 15.48
CA ILE A 230 -3.41 1.07 16.94
C ILE A 230 -4.14 2.35 17.35
N GLY A 231 -4.56 2.45 18.61
CA GLY A 231 -5.25 3.62 19.14
C GLY A 231 -4.41 4.90 19.15
N ARG A 232 -5.05 6.08 19.13
CA ARG A 232 -4.34 7.37 19.04
C ARG A 232 -3.42 7.63 20.24
N GLU A 233 -3.79 7.16 21.44
CA GLU A 233 -2.92 7.26 22.62
C GLU A 233 -1.66 6.41 22.46
N ASP A 234 -1.78 5.22 21.88
CA ASP A 234 -0.65 4.34 21.59
C ASP A 234 0.26 4.92 20.49
N ILE A 235 -0.33 5.56 19.48
CA ILE A 235 0.42 6.29 18.46
C ILE A 235 1.21 7.42 19.13
N SER A 236 0.59 8.24 19.96
CA SER A 236 1.28 9.34 20.66
C SER A 236 2.45 8.81 21.49
N ARG A 237 2.23 7.79 22.32
CA ARG A 237 3.30 7.16 23.12
C ARG A 237 4.40 6.55 22.25
N GLY A 238 4.02 5.96 21.11
CA GLY A 238 4.98 5.44 20.15
C GLY A 238 5.85 6.54 19.55
N MET A 239 5.25 7.67 19.17
CA MET A 239 5.97 8.81 18.61
C MET A 239 6.87 9.50 19.63
N ASP A 240 6.49 9.57 20.91
CA ASP A 240 7.38 10.06 21.97
C ASP A 240 8.66 9.21 22.06
N ARG A 241 8.55 7.89 21.92
CA ARG A 241 9.68 7.00 21.91
C ARG A 241 10.53 7.14 20.64
N VAL A 242 9.89 7.27 19.47
CA VAL A 242 10.61 7.49 18.19
C VAL A 242 11.45 8.77 18.29
N GLU A 243 10.85 9.87 18.74
CA GLU A 243 11.52 11.16 18.90
C GLU A 243 12.74 11.04 19.83
N LYS A 244 12.56 10.43 21.00
CA LYS A 244 13.65 10.19 21.96
C LYS A 244 14.80 9.38 21.36
N VAL A 245 14.50 8.23 20.72
CA VAL A 245 15.53 7.36 20.14
C VAL A 245 16.27 8.08 19.01
N LEU A 246 15.55 8.77 18.12
CA LEU A 246 16.19 9.52 17.02
C LEU A 246 17.08 10.66 17.53
N ALA A 247 16.69 11.36 18.61
CA ALA A 247 17.53 12.37 19.26
C ALA A 247 18.82 11.74 19.85
N GLU A 248 18.69 10.62 20.57
CA GLU A 248 19.84 9.89 21.13
C GLU A 248 20.82 9.41 20.03
N LEU A 249 20.31 8.90 18.90
CA LEU A 249 21.14 8.45 17.78
C LEU A 249 21.87 9.61 17.08
N ARG A 250 21.32 10.82 17.10
CA ARG A 250 21.97 12.03 16.56
C ARG A 250 22.93 12.69 17.55
N GLY A 251 23.05 12.18 18.78
CA GLY A 251 23.91 12.72 19.83
C GLY A 251 23.37 14.02 20.48
N GLN A 252 22.05 14.16 20.50
CA GLN A 252 21.32 15.28 21.12
C GLN A 252 20.87 14.95 22.55
#